data_9cac189776f81ea37254153233be6109
#
_entry.id   9cac189776f81ea37254153233be6109
#
_cell.length_a   1.000
_cell.length_b   1.000
_cell.length_c   1.000
_cell.angle_alpha   90.00
_cell.angle_beta   90.00
_cell.angle_gamma   90.00
#
_symmetry.space_group_name_H-M   'P 1'
#
loop_
_entity.id
_entity.type
_entity.pdbx_description
1 polymer ?
#
loop_
_entity_poly.entity_id
_entity_poly.type
_entity_poly.pdbx_seq_one_letter_code
_entity_poly.pdbx_strand_id
1 'polypeptide(L)'
;MGFKTNEFPAFYTQKSGIKTLTPVKSEREIVDVYIANRRAGLLTSVLVANPILKKDEIPSRKIKSIIDHALKKANHLSISGKETTPFLLKLIEEKTNGESLVANKSLALNNIKLGIKISKELNRFENKNRL
;
A
#
# COMPACT_ATOMS: atom_id res chain seq x y z
N MET A 1 -6.69 4.69 6.29
CA MET A 1 -5.96 5.99 6.34
C MET A 1 -4.78 5.97 5.39
N GLY A 2 -4.39 7.15 4.84
CA GLY A 2 -3.24 7.30 3.95
C GLY A 2 -2.04 7.86 4.71
N PHE A 3 -0.93 7.12 4.77
CA PHE A 3 0.29 7.59 5.43
C PHE A 3 1.05 8.57 4.52
N LYS A 4 1.11 9.85 4.92
CA LYS A 4 1.74 10.94 4.17
C LYS A 4 1.20 11.11 2.74
N THR A 5 -0.07 10.78 2.53
CA THR A 5 -0.74 10.90 1.25
C THR A 5 -2.22 11.24 1.43
N ASN A 6 -2.76 12.03 0.50
CA ASN A 6 -4.19 12.35 0.41
C ASN A 6 -4.94 11.43 -0.55
N GLU A 7 -4.22 10.53 -1.22
CA GLU A 7 -4.79 9.58 -2.16
C GLU A 7 -4.52 8.16 -1.70
N PHE A 8 -5.42 7.25 -2.03
CA PHE A 8 -5.17 5.82 -1.90
C PHE A 8 -4.11 5.46 -2.95
N PRO A 9 -2.89 5.01 -2.55
CA PRO A 9 -1.81 4.82 -3.52
C PRO A 9 -2.12 3.67 -4.48
N ALA A 10 -1.71 3.82 -5.73
CA ALA A 10 -1.68 2.72 -6.67
C ALA A 10 -0.38 1.92 -6.47
N PHE A 11 -0.44 0.62 -6.74
CA PHE A 11 0.63 -0.33 -6.37
C PHE A 11 2.03 0.05 -6.90
N TYR A 12 2.11 0.54 -8.14
CA TYR A 12 3.36 0.94 -8.79
C TYR A 12 3.58 2.45 -8.84
N THR A 13 2.58 3.24 -8.42
CA THR A 13 2.61 4.70 -8.43
C THR A 13 2.09 5.26 -7.12
N GLN A 14 2.57 6.45 -6.74
CA GLN A 14 2.11 7.13 -5.52
C GLN A 14 0.66 7.60 -5.63
N LYS A 15 0.21 7.95 -6.82
CA LYS A 15 -1.11 8.55 -7.07
C LYS A 15 -2.01 7.59 -7.84
N SER A 16 -3.25 7.49 -7.39
CA SER A 16 -4.31 6.73 -8.08
C SER A 16 -5.45 7.61 -8.60
N GLY A 17 -5.52 8.87 -8.12
CA GLY A 17 -6.70 9.73 -8.30
C GLY A 17 -7.83 9.46 -7.30
N ILE A 18 -7.73 8.44 -6.46
CA ILE A 18 -8.74 8.09 -5.45
C ILE A 18 -8.35 8.73 -4.13
N LYS A 19 -9.16 9.65 -3.61
CA LYS A 19 -8.89 10.33 -2.33
C LYS A 19 -9.02 9.37 -1.15
N THR A 20 -8.12 9.49 -0.16
CA THR A 20 -8.28 8.82 1.14
C THR A 20 -9.18 9.65 2.04
N LEU A 21 -9.96 8.96 2.90
CA LEU A 21 -10.83 9.65 3.86
C LEU A 21 -10.06 10.26 5.04
N THR A 22 -8.90 9.68 5.38
CA THR A 22 -8.13 10.06 6.58
C THR A 22 -6.64 10.07 6.26
N PRO A 23 -6.08 11.19 5.79
CA PRO A 23 -4.64 11.33 5.67
C PRO A 23 -4.00 11.50 7.05
N VAL A 24 -2.86 10.84 7.28
CA VAL A 24 -2.04 10.94 8.50
C VAL A 24 -0.60 11.26 8.16
N LYS A 25 0.08 12.01 9.04
CA LYS A 25 1.43 12.54 8.80
C LYS A 25 2.52 11.82 9.58
N SER A 26 2.13 11.10 10.64
CA SER A 26 3.06 10.45 11.55
C SER A 26 2.57 9.08 12.00
N GLU A 27 3.51 8.26 12.47
CA GLU A 27 3.23 6.97 13.09
C GLU A 27 2.43 7.14 14.39
N ARG A 28 2.64 8.27 15.09
CA ARG A 28 1.89 8.64 16.29
C ARG A 28 0.40 8.81 16.01
N GLU A 29 0.03 9.53 14.95
CA GLU A 29 -1.37 9.71 14.58
C GLU A 29 -2.06 8.37 14.26
N ILE A 30 -1.35 7.41 13.66
CA ILE A 30 -1.87 6.05 13.40
C ILE A 30 -2.18 5.36 14.73
N VAL A 31 -1.25 5.42 15.69
CA VAL A 31 -1.40 4.83 17.01
C VAL A 31 -2.53 5.49 17.79
N ASP A 32 -2.63 6.82 17.75
CA ASP A 32 -3.69 7.56 18.44
C ASP A 32 -5.09 7.15 17.95
N VAL A 33 -5.29 7.01 16.62
CA VAL A 33 -6.54 6.51 16.04
C VAL A 33 -6.81 5.06 16.44
N TYR A 34 -5.80 4.20 16.40
CA TYR A 34 -5.95 2.80 16.84
C TYR A 34 -6.38 2.71 18.30
N ILE A 35 -5.73 3.46 19.19
CA ILE A 35 -6.06 3.48 20.62
C ILE A 35 -7.47 4.07 20.86
N ALA A 36 -7.82 5.15 20.15
CA ALA A 36 -9.17 5.73 20.25
C ALA A 36 -10.25 4.71 19.86
N ASN A 37 -10.05 3.95 18.78
CA ASN A 37 -10.97 2.87 18.39
C ASN A 37 -11.09 1.81 19.49
N ARG A 38 -9.97 1.37 20.09
CA ARG A 38 -9.98 0.38 21.17
C ARG A 38 -10.70 0.89 22.41
N ARG A 39 -10.48 2.15 22.81
CA ARG A 39 -11.17 2.78 23.94
C ARG A 39 -12.68 2.95 23.70
N ALA A 40 -13.09 3.16 22.45
CA ALA A 40 -14.49 3.20 22.04
C ALA A 40 -15.15 1.82 21.92
N GLY A 41 -14.43 0.72 22.25
CA GLY A 41 -14.95 -0.64 22.13
C GLY A 41 -14.98 -1.18 20.69
N LEU A 42 -14.38 -0.47 19.71
CA LEU A 42 -14.35 -0.90 18.32
C LEU A 42 -13.22 -1.93 18.12
N LEU A 43 -13.60 -3.15 17.73
CA LEU A 43 -12.65 -4.25 17.44
C LEU A 43 -12.24 -4.32 15.98
N THR A 44 -12.50 -3.27 15.21
CA THR A 44 -12.16 -3.17 13.79
C THR A 44 -10.66 -3.01 13.57
N SER A 45 -10.17 -3.52 12.44
CA SER A 45 -8.80 -3.30 11.99
C SER A 45 -8.62 -1.90 11.40
N VAL A 46 -7.39 -1.41 11.44
CA VAL A 46 -6.99 -0.15 10.82
C VAL A 46 -6.14 -0.45 9.59
N LEU A 47 -6.64 -0.11 8.40
CA LEU A 47 -5.86 -0.20 7.17
C LEU A 47 -5.03 1.07 6.98
N VAL A 48 -3.72 0.92 6.88
CA VAL A 48 -2.76 2.00 6.59
C VAL A 48 -2.22 1.83 5.18
N ALA A 49 -2.63 2.71 4.27
CA ALA A 49 -2.12 2.73 2.90
C ALA A 49 -0.83 3.56 2.84
N ASN A 50 0.28 2.92 2.47
CA ASN A 50 1.60 3.51 2.40
C ASN A 50 2.07 3.54 0.94
N PRO A 51 2.32 4.73 0.34
CA PRO A 51 2.73 4.81 -1.06
C PRO A 51 4.15 4.27 -1.28
N ILE A 52 4.41 3.81 -2.50
CA ILE A 52 5.75 3.51 -2.97
C ILE A 52 6.65 4.75 -2.84
N LEU A 53 7.94 4.55 -2.60
CA LEU A 53 8.89 5.66 -2.59
C LEU A 53 8.99 6.30 -3.99
N LYS A 54 9.08 7.62 -4.04
CA LYS A 54 9.13 8.38 -5.30
C LYS A 54 10.25 7.91 -6.25
N LYS A 55 11.40 7.54 -5.70
CA LYS A 55 12.56 7.05 -6.47
C LYS A 55 12.36 5.67 -7.11
N ASP A 56 11.40 4.89 -6.59
CA ASP A 56 11.14 3.51 -7.02
C ASP A 56 9.79 3.40 -7.78
N GLU A 57 9.12 4.55 -7.95
CA GLU A 57 7.84 4.65 -8.67
C GLU A 57 8.05 4.42 -10.17
N ILE A 58 7.20 3.57 -10.77
CA ILE A 58 7.14 3.45 -12.23
C ILE A 58 6.25 4.59 -12.76
N PRO A 59 6.67 5.35 -13.79
CA PRO A 59 5.87 6.42 -14.33
C PRO A 59 4.45 5.96 -14.71
N SER A 60 3.42 6.67 -14.22
CA SER A 60 2.00 6.31 -14.41
C SER A 60 1.64 6.07 -15.87
N ARG A 61 2.20 6.88 -16.78
CA ARG A 61 1.96 6.74 -18.22
C ARG A 61 2.46 5.40 -18.77
N LYS A 62 3.63 4.93 -18.28
CA LYS A 62 4.22 3.65 -18.68
C LYS A 62 3.42 2.48 -18.11
N ILE A 63 3.17 2.49 -16.80
CA ILE A 63 2.56 1.32 -16.13
C ILE A 63 1.08 1.16 -16.50
N LYS A 64 0.34 2.24 -16.72
CA LYS A 64 -1.08 2.18 -17.05
C LYS A 64 -1.34 1.39 -18.34
N SER A 65 -0.60 1.69 -19.41
CA SER A 65 -0.77 0.97 -20.68
C SER A 65 -0.45 -0.52 -20.57
N ILE A 66 0.54 -0.87 -19.74
CA ILE A 66 0.93 -2.27 -19.48
C ILE A 66 -0.16 -2.99 -18.69
N ILE A 67 -0.72 -2.36 -17.64
CA ILE A 67 -1.82 -2.93 -16.85
C ILE A 67 -3.07 -3.12 -17.73
N ASP A 68 -3.45 -2.13 -18.53
CA ASP A 68 -4.61 -2.22 -19.43
C ASP A 68 -4.44 -3.38 -20.42
N HIS A 69 -3.22 -3.55 -20.96
CA HIS A 69 -2.90 -4.69 -21.83
C HIS A 69 -3.01 -6.03 -21.08
N ALA A 70 -2.48 -6.10 -19.86
CA ALA A 70 -2.50 -7.31 -19.05
C ALA A 70 -3.94 -7.71 -18.67
N LEU A 71 -4.79 -6.76 -18.33
CA LEU A 71 -6.20 -6.99 -18.02
C LEU A 71 -6.98 -7.49 -19.25
N LYS A 72 -6.77 -6.88 -20.41
CA LYS A 72 -7.38 -7.35 -21.66
C LYS A 72 -6.97 -8.79 -21.98
N LYS A 73 -5.69 -9.13 -21.81
CA LYS A 73 -5.19 -10.48 -22.04
C LYS A 73 -5.74 -11.49 -21.03
N ALA A 74 -5.87 -11.12 -19.76
CA ALA A 74 -6.49 -11.97 -18.74
C ALA A 74 -7.96 -12.28 -19.10
N ASN A 75 -8.72 -11.26 -19.50
CA ASN A 75 -10.11 -11.42 -19.94
C ASN A 75 -10.23 -12.33 -21.18
N HIS A 76 -9.38 -12.13 -22.19
CA HIS A 76 -9.36 -12.96 -23.40
C HIS A 76 -9.06 -14.43 -23.11
N LEU A 77 -8.21 -14.69 -22.12
CA LEU A 77 -7.85 -16.04 -21.66
C LEU A 77 -8.81 -16.60 -20.60
N SER A 78 -9.89 -15.89 -20.28
CA SER A 78 -10.87 -16.25 -19.25
C SER A 78 -10.25 -16.50 -17.87
N ILE A 79 -9.14 -15.83 -17.56
CA ILE A 79 -8.47 -15.92 -16.25
C ILE A 79 -9.26 -15.12 -15.24
N SER A 80 -9.68 -15.77 -14.14
CA SER A 80 -10.52 -15.15 -13.12
C SER A 80 -10.16 -15.64 -11.71
N GLY A 81 -10.77 -15.00 -10.71
CA GLY A 81 -10.60 -15.40 -9.30
C GLY A 81 -9.14 -15.30 -8.84
N LYS A 82 -8.68 -16.31 -8.10
CA LYS A 82 -7.35 -16.34 -7.48
C LYS A 82 -6.18 -16.35 -8.47
N GLU A 83 -6.40 -16.70 -9.71
CA GLU A 83 -5.36 -16.79 -10.73
C GLU A 83 -5.09 -15.44 -11.39
N THR A 84 -6.00 -14.48 -11.27
CA THR A 84 -5.87 -13.15 -11.90
C THR A 84 -4.62 -12.41 -11.43
N THR A 85 -4.40 -12.31 -10.12
CA THR A 85 -3.27 -11.54 -9.57
C THR A 85 -1.92 -12.13 -9.96
N PRO A 86 -1.63 -13.44 -9.81
CA PRO A 86 -0.37 -14.03 -10.27
C PRO A 86 -0.12 -13.81 -11.77
N PHE A 87 -1.15 -13.98 -12.60
CA PHE A 87 -1.06 -13.76 -14.03
C PHE A 87 -0.68 -12.30 -14.37
N LEU A 88 -1.39 -11.32 -13.77
CA LEU A 88 -1.11 -9.91 -13.99
C LEU A 88 0.31 -9.54 -13.56
N LEU A 89 0.74 -9.97 -12.37
CA LEU A 89 2.08 -9.68 -11.86
C LEU A 89 3.16 -10.21 -12.80
N LYS A 90 3.03 -11.46 -13.27
CA LYS A 90 3.97 -12.07 -14.21
C LYS A 90 4.04 -11.30 -15.52
N LEU A 91 2.89 -11.00 -16.12
CA LEU A 91 2.84 -10.30 -17.42
C LEU A 91 3.37 -8.86 -17.30
N ILE A 92 3.08 -8.17 -16.22
CA ILE A 92 3.59 -6.82 -15.96
C ILE A 92 5.12 -6.87 -15.76
N GLU A 93 5.64 -7.87 -15.05
CA GLU A 93 7.09 -8.07 -14.88
C GLU A 93 7.79 -8.26 -16.21
N GLU A 94 7.28 -9.14 -17.06
CA GLU A 94 7.80 -9.38 -18.41
C GLU A 94 7.79 -8.09 -19.26
N LYS A 95 6.68 -7.33 -19.24
CA LYS A 95 6.53 -6.10 -20.02
C LYS A 95 7.31 -4.90 -19.50
N THR A 96 7.75 -4.95 -18.24
CA THR A 96 8.58 -3.91 -17.62
C THR A 96 10.05 -4.32 -17.54
N ASN A 97 10.45 -5.44 -18.14
CA ASN A 97 11.82 -5.98 -18.05
C ASN A 97 12.31 -6.07 -16.57
N GLY A 98 11.41 -6.52 -15.66
CA GLY A 98 11.71 -6.69 -14.25
C GLY A 98 11.60 -5.42 -13.39
N GLU A 99 11.39 -4.22 -13.94
CA GLU A 99 11.25 -2.99 -13.15
C GLU A 99 10.11 -3.10 -12.10
N SER A 100 9.00 -3.74 -12.49
CA SER A 100 7.86 -3.90 -11.58
C SER A 100 8.18 -4.81 -10.38
N LEU A 101 9.05 -5.79 -10.54
CA LEU A 101 9.52 -6.64 -9.44
C LEU A 101 10.39 -5.84 -8.47
N VAL A 102 11.27 -4.98 -8.99
CA VAL A 102 12.11 -4.09 -8.17
C VAL A 102 11.22 -3.11 -7.38
N ALA A 103 10.25 -2.48 -8.05
CA ALA A 103 9.28 -1.59 -7.43
C ALA A 103 8.49 -2.29 -6.31
N ASN A 104 8.01 -3.52 -6.55
CA ASN A 104 7.27 -4.30 -5.57
C ASN A 104 8.12 -4.67 -4.34
N LYS A 105 9.38 -5.09 -4.55
CA LYS A 105 10.32 -5.36 -3.44
C LYS A 105 10.57 -4.10 -2.60
N SER A 106 10.77 -2.96 -3.25
CA SER A 106 10.94 -1.67 -2.56
C SER A 106 9.70 -1.30 -1.75
N LEU A 107 8.50 -1.45 -2.32
CA LEU A 107 7.24 -1.20 -1.62
C LEU A 107 7.09 -2.11 -0.39
N ALA A 108 7.36 -3.41 -0.53
CA ALA A 108 7.31 -4.36 0.58
C ALA A 108 8.26 -3.96 1.71
N LEU A 109 9.50 -3.61 1.40
CA LEU A 109 10.48 -3.14 2.38
C LEU A 109 10.04 -1.83 3.05
N ASN A 110 9.44 -0.89 2.30
CA ASN A 110 8.91 0.35 2.85
C ASN A 110 7.75 0.08 3.82
N ASN A 111 6.87 -0.87 3.49
CA ASN A 111 5.77 -1.27 4.35
C ASN A 111 6.26 -1.93 5.66
N ILE A 112 7.26 -2.81 5.57
CA ILE A 112 7.89 -3.41 6.75
C ILE A 112 8.51 -2.34 7.66
N LYS A 113 9.26 -1.39 7.09
CA LYS A 113 9.86 -0.28 7.86
C LYS A 113 8.80 0.57 8.56
N LEU A 114 7.69 0.87 7.89
CA LEU A 114 6.57 1.59 8.51
C LEU A 114 5.94 0.76 9.63
N GLY A 115 5.68 -0.53 9.40
CA GLY A 115 5.13 -1.43 10.41
C GLY A 115 5.98 -1.49 11.68
N ILE A 116 7.31 -1.57 11.54
CA ILE A 116 8.25 -1.53 12.68
C ILE A 116 8.13 -0.21 13.44
N LYS A 117 8.02 0.93 12.75
CA LYS A 117 7.90 2.24 13.39
C LYS A 117 6.58 2.38 14.16
N ILE A 118 5.46 1.93 13.56
CA ILE A 118 4.15 1.91 14.21
C ILE A 118 4.19 1.04 15.47
N SER A 119 4.77 -0.15 15.39
CA SER A 119 4.90 -1.06 16.53
C SER A 119 5.72 -0.46 17.66
N LYS A 120 6.86 0.20 17.36
CA LYS A 120 7.67 0.91 18.35
C LYS A 120 6.89 2.05 19.00
N GLU A 121 6.11 2.81 18.24
CA GLU A 121 5.33 3.91 18.78
C GLU A 121 4.16 3.41 19.64
N LEU A 122 3.53 2.31 19.27
CA LEU A 122 2.49 1.66 20.08
C LEU A 122 3.07 1.18 21.43
N ASN A 123 4.22 0.52 21.40
CA ASN A 123 4.90 0.08 22.62
C ASN A 123 5.25 1.25 23.56
N ARG A 124 5.74 2.36 23.00
CA ARG A 124 6.00 3.57 23.79
C ARG A 124 4.73 4.11 24.46
N PHE A 125 3.62 4.09 23.74
CA PHE A 125 2.33 4.53 24.28
C PHE A 125 1.88 3.61 25.43
N GLU A 126 1.93 2.30 25.25
CA GLU A 126 1.53 1.32 26.28
C GLU A 126 2.38 1.43 27.54
N ASN A 127 3.69 1.58 27.39
CA ASN A 127 4.61 1.73 28.53
C ASN A 127 4.38 3.02 29.33
N LYS A 128 3.99 4.12 28.65
CA LYS A 128 3.64 5.38 29.33
C LYS A 128 2.32 5.32 30.08
N ASN A 129 1.41 4.42 29.73
CA ASN A 129 0.08 4.31 30.34
C ASN A 129 -0.05 3.11 31.30
N ARG A 130 1.04 2.38 31.53
CA ARG A 130 1.15 1.33 32.58
C ARG A 130 1.63 1.86 33.93
N LEU A 131 2.03 3.14 34.00
CA LEU A 131 2.36 3.87 35.22
C LEU A 131 1.15 4.66 35.73
#